data_870eff18614861d0f4280b73f0b8ecca
#
_entry.id   870eff18614861d0f4280b73f0b8ecca
#
_cell.length_a   1.000
_cell.length_b   1.000
_cell.length_c   1.000
_cell.angle_alpha   90.00
_cell.angle_beta   90.00
_cell.angle_gamma   90.00
#
_symmetry.space_group_name_H-M   'P 1'
#
loop_
_entity.id
_entity.type
_entity.pdbx_description
1 polymer ?
#
loop_
_entity_poly.entity_id
_entity_poly.type
_entity_poly.pdbx_seq_one_letter_code
_entity_poly.pdbx_strand_id
1 'polypeptide(L)'
;MKVGVALAGGGLKGVAYIGALKAFEELGIKIDYISGTSSGSMAASLYAMGCNPDEIKKIIFESYKNLVKIPKKPIISSVGTYITKKQLRLEGLISGERVENLIQNAANEK
;
A
#
# COMPACT_ATOMS: atom_id res chain seq x y z
N MET A 1 -17.80 12.18 19.54
CA MET A 1 -18.06 11.26 18.41
C MET A 1 -16.76 10.55 18.06
N LYS A 2 -16.81 9.28 17.79
CA LYS A 2 -15.66 8.51 17.34
C LYS A 2 -15.68 8.39 15.82
N VAL A 3 -14.55 8.58 15.17
CA VAL A 3 -14.40 8.50 13.71
C VAL A 3 -13.59 7.28 13.32
N GLY A 4 -14.17 6.43 12.50
CA GLY A 4 -13.50 5.28 11.90
C GLY A 4 -13.31 5.46 10.41
N VAL A 5 -12.16 5.07 9.88
CA VAL A 5 -11.85 5.14 8.45
C VAL A 5 -11.46 3.75 7.94
N ALA A 6 -12.07 3.33 6.85
CA ALA A 6 -11.74 2.08 6.16
C ALA A 6 -11.16 2.38 4.78
N LEU A 7 -9.93 1.98 4.54
CA LEU A 7 -9.21 2.20 3.29
C LEU A 7 -9.26 0.94 2.42
N ALA A 8 -9.95 1.01 1.30
CA ALA A 8 -10.09 -0.11 0.37
C ALA A 8 -8.78 -0.45 -0.37
N GLY A 9 -8.70 -1.65 -0.91
CA GLY A 9 -7.66 -2.02 -1.87
C GLY A 9 -7.86 -1.32 -3.21
N GLY A 10 -6.83 -1.29 -4.03
CA GLY A 10 -6.91 -0.69 -5.37
C GLY A 10 -5.56 -0.39 -6.02
N GLY A 11 -4.49 -1.03 -5.55
CA GLY A 11 -3.15 -0.85 -6.11
C GLY A 11 -2.72 0.62 -6.08
N LEU A 12 -2.32 1.17 -7.22
CA LEU A 12 -1.86 2.56 -7.35
C LEU A 12 -2.93 3.60 -6.94
N LYS A 13 -4.22 3.25 -6.97
CA LYS A 13 -5.29 4.14 -6.52
C LYS A 13 -5.20 4.45 -5.01
N GLY A 14 -4.48 3.60 -4.25
CA GLY A 14 -4.21 3.84 -2.83
C GLY A 14 -3.47 5.15 -2.52
N VAL A 15 -2.82 5.75 -3.52
CA VAL A 15 -2.21 7.08 -3.38
C VAL A 15 -3.25 8.16 -3.02
N ALA A 16 -4.51 7.99 -3.44
CA ALA A 16 -5.59 8.91 -3.10
C ALA A 16 -5.88 8.97 -1.59
N TYR A 17 -5.59 7.90 -0.85
CA TYR A 17 -5.78 7.87 0.61
C TYR A 17 -4.87 8.84 1.35
N ILE A 18 -3.69 9.13 0.79
CA ILE A 18 -2.77 10.12 1.37
C ILE A 18 -3.43 11.50 1.38
N GLY A 19 -4.08 11.86 0.28
CA GLY A 19 -4.84 13.11 0.20
C GLY A 19 -6.02 13.15 1.16
N ALA A 20 -6.75 12.05 1.30
CA ALA A 20 -7.86 11.93 2.25
C ALA A 20 -7.38 12.06 3.70
N LEU A 21 -6.32 11.36 4.09
CA LEU A 21 -5.75 11.47 5.44
C LEU A 21 -5.26 12.89 5.73
N LYS A 22 -4.63 13.54 4.76
CA LYS A 22 -4.20 14.94 4.88
C LYS A 22 -5.38 15.88 5.09
N ALA A 23 -6.48 15.69 4.36
CA ALA A 23 -7.69 16.49 4.53
C ALA A 23 -8.30 16.31 5.93
N PHE A 24 -8.30 15.10 6.50
CA PHE A 24 -8.74 14.87 7.88
C PHE A 24 -7.89 15.68 8.88
N GLU A 25 -6.56 15.67 8.71
CA GLU A 25 -5.66 16.45 9.58
C GLU A 25 -5.87 17.96 9.45
N GLU A 26 -5.99 18.47 8.21
CA GLU A 26 -6.22 19.90 7.94
C GLU A 26 -7.56 20.38 8.50
N LEU A 27 -8.58 19.52 8.51
CA LEU A 27 -9.89 19.82 9.11
C LEU A 27 -9.92 19.60 10.62
N GLY A 28 -8.83 19.16 11.23
CA GLY A 28 -8.76 18.85 12.65
C GLY A 28 -9.63 17.67 13.08
N ILE A 29 -9.98 16.78 12.14
CA ILE A 29 -10.76 15.59 12.40
C ILE A 29 -9.83 14.46 12.85
N LYS A 30 -9.93 14.10 14.11
CA LYS A 30 -9.18 12.97 14.67
C LYS A 30 -9.79 11.66 14.20
N ILE A 31 -8.94 10.80 13.63
CA ILE A 31 -9.29 9.42 13.31
C ILE A 31 -9.03 8.55 14.54
N ASP A 32 -10.07 7.93 15.09
CA ASP A 32 -9.97 7.06 16.26
C ASP A 32 -9.71 5.59 15.89
N TYR A 33 -10.23 5.16 14.75
CA TYR A 33 -10.07 3.80 14.24
C TYR A 33 -9.73 3.84 12.76
N ILE A 34 -8.76 3.05 12.35
CA ILE A 34 -8.39 2.93 10.93
C ILE A 34 -8.21 1.46 10.56
N SER A 35 -8.72 1.09 9.40
CA SER A 35 -8.54 -0.23 8.80
C SER A 35 -8.19 -0.10 7.33
N GLY A 36 -7.60 -1.12 6.76
CA GLY A 36 -7.23 -1.09 5.35
C GLY A 36 -7.05 -2.47 4.75
N THR A 37 -7.22 -2.54 3.43
CA THR A 37 -7.04 -3.74 2.62
C THR A 37 -6.03 -3.46 1.52
N SER A 38 -5.07 -4.38 1.26
CA SER A 38 -4.06 -4.24 0.20
C SER A 38 -3.30 -2.89 0.31
N SER A 39 -3.29 -2.05 -0.72
CA SER A 39 -2.67 -0.72 -0.68
C SER A 39 -3.22 0.17 0.44
N GLY A 40 -4.49 0.01 0.77
CA GLY A 40 -5.11 0.69 1.92
C GLY A 40 -4.56 0.23 3.26
N SER A 41 -4.15 -1.03 3.39
CA SER A 41 -3.53 -1.54 4.63
C SER A 41 -2.15 -0.93 4.87
N MET A 42 -1.39 -0.66 3.83
CA MET A 42 -0.09 0.03 3.94
C MET A 42 -0.29 1.45 4.49
N ALA A 43 -1.20 2.22 3.90
CA ALA A 43 -1.50 3.57 4.36
C ALA A 43 -2.06 3.57 5.79
N ALA A 44 -2.98 2.65 6.11
CA ALA A 44 -3.57 2.53 7.43
C ALA A 44 -2.53 2.17 8.51
N SER A 45 -1.63 1.22 8.23
CA SER A 45 -0.57 0.81 9.16
C SER A 45 0.40 1.94 9.44
N LEU A 46 0.87 2.64 8.41
CA LEU A 46 1.78 3.77 8.55
C LEU A 46 1.13 4.91 9.35
N TYR A 47 -0.14 5.20 9.08
CA TYR A 47 -0.88 6.22 9.83
C TYR A 47 -1.07 5.83 11.29
N ALA A 48 -1.43 4.58 11.58
CA ALA A 48 -1.57 4.07 12.94
C ALA A 48 -0.26 4.08 13.73
N MET A 49 0.89 3.95 13.07
CA MET A 49 2.22 4.09 13.66
C MET A 49 2.62 5.56 13.93
N GLY A 50 1.78 6.52 13.56
CA GLY A 50 2.03 7.94 13.78
C GLY A 50 2.77 8.66 12.64
N CYS A 51 2.89 8.03 11.46
CA CYS A 51 3.39 8.74 10.29
C CYS A 51 2.36 9.76 9.81
N ASN A 52 2.81 10.98 9.54
CA ASN A 52 1.95 11.97 8.92
C ASN A 52 1.74 11.66 7.42
N PRO A 53 0.73 12.25 6.74
CA PRO A 53 0.44 11.96 5.34
C PRO A 53 1.61 12.22 4.38
N ASP A 54 2.47 13.19 4.63
CA ASP A 54 3.63 13.50 3.79
C ASP A 54 4.73 12.43 3.96
N GLU A 55 4.94 11.91 5.17
CA GLU A 55 5.82 10.76 5.44
C GLU A 55 5.29 9.50 4.77
N ILE A 56 3.99 9.23 4.88
CA ILE A 56 3.33 8.09 4.21
C ILE A 56 3.52 8.17 2.70
N LYS A 57 3.32 9.37 2.12
CA LYS A 57 3.56 9.62 0.71
C LYS A 57 4.98 9.24 0.30
N LYS A 58 5.98 9.73 1.03
CA LYS A 58 7.39 9.44 0.75
C LYS A 58 7.68 7.94 0.76
N ILE A 59 7.27 7.25 1.83
CA ILE A 59 7.50 5.81 2.02
C ILE A 59 6.83 5.01 0.89
N ILE A 60 5.57 5.30 0.59
CA ILE A 60 4.81 4.60 -0.44
C ILE A 60 5.44 4.83 -1.83
N PHE A 61 5.80 6.06 -2.17
CA PHE A 61 6.41 6.36 -3.48
C PHE A 61 7.80 5.72 -3.65
N GLU A 62 8.62 5.71 -2.62
CA GLU A 62 9.92 5.04 -2.66
C GLU A 62 9.75 3.53 -2.85
N SER A 63 8.74 2.95 -2.20
CA SER A 63 8.39 1.54 -2.35
C SER A 63 7.92 1.22 -3.76
N TYR A 64 7.07 2.04 -4.34
CA TYR A 64 6.64 1.85 -5.73
C TYR A 64 7.78 1.96 -6.73
N LYS A 65 8.74 2.88 -6.55
CA LYS A 65 9.93 2.94 -7.41
C LYS A 65 10.74 1.64 -7.38
N ASN A 66 10.81 0.99 -6.23
CA ASN A 66 11.52 -0.26 -6.06
C ASN A 66 10.71 -1.48 -6.55
N LEU A 67 9.36 -1.40 -6.50
CA LEU A 67 8.45 -2.44 -6.96
C LEU A 67 8.28 -2.43 -8.48
N VAL A 68 8.31 -1.26 -9.10
CA VAL A 68 8.15 -1.05 -10.57
C VAL A 68 9.45 -1.37 -11.35
N LYS A 69 10.49 -1.86 -10.73
CA LYS A 69 11.54 -2.60 -11.46
C LYS A 69 10.95 -3.94 -11.94
N ILE A 70 9.93 -3.86 -12.78
CA ILE A 70 9.37 -4.99 -13.52
C ILE A 70 10.52 -5.60 -14.33
N PRO A 71 10.86 -6.88 -14.13
CA PRO A 71 11.77 -7.55 -15.06
C PRO A 71 11.16 -7.44 -16.45
N LYS A 72 11.94 -6.94 -17.42
CA LYS A 72 11.55 -6.79 -18.83
C LYS A 72 11.34 -8.14 -19.54
N LYS A 73 10.73 -9.12 -18.88
CA LYS A 73 10.23 -10.32 -19.56
C LYS A 73 8.85 -10.01 -20.10
N PRO A 74 8.61 -10.21 -21.39
CA PRO A 74 7.37 -9.78 -22.02
C PRO A 74 6.18 -10.51 -21.38
N ILE A 75 5.19 -9.73 -20.97
CA ILE A 75 3.89 -10.16 -20.45
C ILE A 75 3.21 -11.19 -21.37
N ILE A 76 3.58 -11.22 -22.65
CA ILE A 76 3.10 -12.13 -23.68
C ILE A 76 3.36 -13.61 -23.36
N SER A 77 4.48 -13.93 -22.67
CA SER A 77 4.76 -15.33 -22.27
C SER A 77 3.88 -15.79 -21.10
N SER A 78 3.37 -14.86 -20.30
CA SER A 78 2.53 -15.16 -19.14
C SER A 78 1.08 -15.44 -19.54
N VAL A 79 0.57 -14.84 -20.61
CA VAL A 79 -0.79 -15.06 -21.12
C VAL A 79 -0.93 -16.47 -21.73
N GLY A 80 0.08 -16.92 -22.47
CA GLY A 80 0.08 -18.28 -23.04
C GLY A 80 0.15 -19.37 -21.95
N THR A 81 0.89 -19.15 -20.89
CA THR A 81 0.98 -20.06 -19.73
C THR A 81 -0.29 -20.01 -18.87
N TYR A 82 -1.02 -18.89 -18.90
CA TYR A 82 -2.29 -18.69 -18.21
C TYR A 82 -3.40 -19.61 -18.73
N ILE A 83 -3.41 -19.84 -20.03
CA ILE A 83 -4.45 -20.64 -20.70
C ILE A 83 -4.18 -22.14 -20.56
N THR A 84 -2.91 -22.56 -20.45
CA THR A 84 -2.51 -23.98 -20.48
C THR A 84 -2.32 -24.64 -19.11
N LYS A 85 -2.13 -23.89 -18.04
CA LYS A 85 -2.00 -24.42 -16.69
C LYS A 85 -3.02 -23.78 -15.76
N LYS A 86 -4.09 -24.49 -15.46
CA LYS A 86 -5.16 -24.19 -14.49
C LYS A 86 -4.67 -24.08 -13.03
N GLN A 87 -3.42 -23.72 -12.83
CA GLN A 87 -2.77 -23.46 -11.54
C GLN A 87 -2.06 -22.11 -11.58
N LEU A 88 -2.83 -21.04 -11.56
CA LEU A 88 -2.30 -19.75 -11.16
C LEU A 88 -2.35 -19.64 -9.64
N ARG A 89 -1.26 -20.02 -9.02
CA ARG A 89 -0.81 -19.30 -7.84
C ARG A 89 -0.39 -17.93 -8.36
N LEU A 90 -1.24 -16.96 -8.16
CA LEU A 90 -0.85 -15.55 -8.12
C LEU A 90 0.07 -15.41 -6.90
N GLU A 91 1.32 -15.82 -7.06
CA GLU A 91 2.38 -15.30 -6.22
C GLU A 91 2.30 -13.80 -6.44
N GLY A 92 1.92 -13.07 -5.38
CA GLY A 92 1.53 -11.68 -5.49
C GLY A 92 2.56 -10.89 -6.28
N LEU A 93 2.12 -9.97 -7.12
CA LEU A 93 2.98 -9.05 -7.90
C LEU A 93 3.99 -8.30 -7.02
N ILE A 94 3.80 -8.36 -5.71
CA ILE A 94 4.63 -7.76 -4.67
C ILE A 94 5.00 -8.87 -3.69
N SER A 95 6.29 -9.11 -3.51
CA SER A 95 6.78 -10.02 -2.46
C SER A 95 6.31 -9.50 -1.10
N GLY A 96 5.61 -10.34 -0.31
CA GLY A 96 5.15 -10.01 1.03
C GLY A 96 6.31 -9.56 1.94
N GLU A 97 7.50 -10.16 1.78
CA GLU A 97 8.73 -9.80 2.47
C GLU A 97 9.13 -8.33 2.26
N ARG A 98 8.92 -7.79 1.05
CA ARG A 98 9.23 -6.37 0.77
C ARG A 98 8.28 -5.43 1.50
N VAL A 99 7.00 -5.80 1.61
CA VAL A 99 6.01 -5.02 2.36
C VAL A 99 6.31 -5.08 3.85
N GLU A 100 6.65 -6.26 4.36
CA GLU A 100 7.04 -6.47 5.76
C GLU A 100 8.26 -5.62 6.13
N ASN A 101 9.33 -5.69 5.33
CA ASN A 101 10.55 -4.90 5.54
C ASN A 101 10.28 -3.39 5.51
N LEU A 102 9.36 -2.94 4.66
CA LEU A 102 8.99 -1.53 4.58
C LEU A 102 8.29 -1.05 5.86
N ILE A 103 7.34 -1.84 6.34
CA ILE A 103 6.62 -1.53 7.59
C ILE A 103 7.57 -1.59 8.78
N GLN A 104 8.46 -2.60 8.81
CA GLN A 104 9.44 -2.77 9.87
C GLN A 104 10.42 -1.59 9.94
N ASN A 105 10.92 -1.13 8.80
CA ASN A 105 11.81 0.02 8.73
C ASN A 105 11.11 1.30 9.20
N ALA A 106 9.87 1.52 8.77
CA ALA A 106 9.07 2.66 9.22
C ALA A 106 8.80 2.61 10.74
N ALA A 107 8.56 1.42 11.31
CA ALA A 107 8.38 1.25 12.74
C ALA A 107 9.66 1.52 13.54
N ASN A 108 10.83 1.16 13.01
CA ASN A 108 12.12 1.39 13.67
C ASN A 108 12.55 2.87 13.68
N GLU A 109 12.03 3.67 12.76
CA GLU A 109 12.29 5.12 12.70
C GLU A 109 11.37 5.94 13.65
N LYS A 110 10.34 5.33 14.17
CA LYS A 110 9.38 5.92 15.12
C LYS A 110 9.60 5.42 16.53
#